data_fa6dbfe9bdd2b4c0854ac87e8a030a64
#
_entry.id   fa6dbfe9bdd2b4c0854ac87e8a030a64
#
_cell.length_a   1.000
_cell.length_b   1.000
_cell.length_c   1.000
_cell.angle_alpha   90.00
_cell.angle_beta   90.00
_cell.angle_gamma   90.00
#
_symmetry.space_group_name_H-M   'P 1'
#
loop_
_entity.id
_entity.type
_entity.pdbx_description
1 polymer ?
#
loop_
_entity_poly.entity_id
_entity_poly.type
_entity_poly.pdbx_seq_one_letter_code
_entity_poly.pdbx_strand_id
1 'polypeptide(L)'
;QKAGAKTVFLGDVGQHQSVAAGAALERAIGPFDALKMQVDVLSNITRQKTEQAREPVSLIMGGNHAEALRKTAIEFSAERRGGEAKWEATLDKQGGKLTQRQTDQKRDEIKEARQADNKAVISAIASDYGNLSKEQRADVAVITATNADRTAINKAIRAELKAKGELSRGKEFEVLTKKDITDAQKKQVSSYQVGDVLTKEN
;
A
#
# COMPACT_ATOMS: atom_id res chain seq x y z
N GLN A 1 -26.76 -9.30 33.44
CA GLN A 1 -25.61 -8.87 34.29
C GLN A 1 -25.97 -9.04 35.75
N LYS A 2 -25.62 -10.18 36.35
CA LYS A 2 -25.90 -10.44 37.75
C LYS A 2 -24.82 -9.93 38.73
N ALA A 3 -23.72 -9.35 38.21
CA ALA A 3 -22.55 -8.98 39.00
C ALA A 3 -22.33 -7.47 39.18
N GLY A 4 -23.19 -6.59 38.67
CA GLY A 4 -23.05 -5.13 38.83
C GLY A 4 -21.78 -4.53 38.16
N ALA A 5 -21.07 -5.31 37.33
CA ALA A 5 -19.86 -4.87 36.66
C ALA A 5 -20.20 -3.90 35.51
N LYS A 6 -19.41 -2.83 35.40
CA LYS A 6 -19.43 -1.96 34.20
C LYS A 6 -18.55 -2.55 33.13
N THR A 7 -19.07 -2.63 31.89
CA THR A 7 -18.33 -3.09 30.75
C THR A 7 -18.16 -1.91 29.79
N VAL A 8 -16.94 -1.65 29.34
CA VAL A 8 -16.62 -0.63 28.36
C VAL A 8 -16.07 -1.32 27.10
N PHE A 9 -16.67 -1.01 25.95
CA PHE A 9 -16.17 -1.47 24.65
C PHE A 9 -15.36 -0.35 24.02
N LEU A 10 -14.16 -0.67 23.56
CA LEU A 10 -13.30 0.25 22.83
C LEU A 10 -13.06 -0.32 21.44
N GLY A 11 -13.21 0.50 20.41
CA GLY A 11 -12.98 0.08 19.04
C GLY A 11 -13.22 1.20 18.04
N ASP A 12 -12.92 0.92 16.81
CA ASP A 12 -13.11 1.82 15.67
C ASP A 12 -13.79 1.04 14.55
N VAL A 13 -15.02 1.42 14.22
CA VAL A 13 -15.81 0.78 13.15
C VAL A 13 -15.29 1.06 11.76
N GLY A 14 -14.48 2.11 11.58
CA GLY A 14 -13.84 2.46 10.31
C GLY A 14 -12.55 1.67 10.03
N GLN A 15 -12.02 0.92 11.02
CA GLN A 15 -10.85 0.08 10.84
C GLN A 15 -11.24 -1.32 10.35
N HIS A 16 -10.22 -2.15 10.04
CA HIS A 16 -10.44 -3.51 9.57
C HIS A 16 -11.33 -4.29 10.53
N GLN A 17 -12.40 -4.84 10.01
CA GLN A 17 -13.30 -5.70 10.76
C GLN A 17 -12.60 -7.01 11.14
N SER A 18 -13.05 -7.61 12.24
CA SER A 18 -12.58 -8.92 12.69
C SER A 18 -12.73 -9.96 11.58
N VAL A 19 -11.68 -10.76 11.35
CA VAL A 19 -11.69 -11.88 10.38
C VAL A 19 -12.66 -12.98 10.79
N ALA A 20 -12.93 -13.11 12.11
CA ALA A 20 -13.94 -14.01 12.62
C ALA A 20 -15.33 -13.37 12.58
N ALA A 21 -16.34 -14.14 12.25
CA ALA A 21 -17.70 -13.72 11.95
C ALA A 21 -18.26 -12.62 12.85
N GLY A 22 -18.56 -11.46 12.26
CA GLY A 22 -19.46 -10.47 12.82
C GLY A 22 -18.83 -9.12 13.16
N ALA A 23 -19.48 -8.06 12.74
CA ALA A 23 -19.22 -6.68 13.10
C ALA A 23 -19.86 -6.38 14.49
N ALA A 24 -19.35 -6.99 15.55
CA ALA A 24 -19.96 -6.93 16.87
C ALA A 24 -20.08 -5.49 17.40
N LEU A 25 -19.03 -4.68 17.22
CA LEU A 25 -19.03 -3.29 17.66
C LEU A 25 -20.01 -2.44 16.82
N GLU A 26 -19.98 -2.60 15.50
CA GLU A 26 -20.89 -1.91 14.58
C GLU A 26 -22.36 -2.24 14.89
N ARG A 27 -22.66 -3.50 15.19
CA ARG A 27 -24.00 -3.93 15.61
C ARG A 27 -24.41 -3.38 16.98
N ALA A 28 -23.45 -3.22 17.89
CA ALA A 28 -23.72 -2.69 19.24
C ALA A 28 -24.04 -1.19 19.23
N ILE A 29 -23.44 -0.43 18.29
CA ILE A 29 -23.62 1.03 18.17
C ILE A 29 -24.46 1.47 16.97
N GLY A 30 -24.93 0.54 16.13
CA GLY A 30 -25.72 0.80 14.94
C GLY A 30 -27.17 1.18 15.22
N PRO A 31 -27.96 1.51 14.17
CA PRO A 31 -29.34 1.99 14.28
C PRO A 31 -30.30 0.97 14.96
N PHE A 32 -29.88 -0.26 15.07
CA PHE A 32 -30.61 -1.32 15.80
C PHE A 32 -30.04 -1.50 17.22
N ASP A 33 -29.69 -0.42 17.89
CA ASP A 33 -29.13 -0.42 19.25
C ASP A 33 -29.96 -1.27 20.24
N ALA A 34 -29.77 -2.59 20.16
CA ALA A 34 -30.40 -3.56 21.03
C ALA A 34 -29.91 -3.43 22.48
N LEU A 35 -28.77 -2.77 22.69
CA LEU A 35 -28.12 -2.66 23.98
C LEU A 35 -28.29 -1.29 24.65
N LYS A 36 -28.84 -0.28 23.93
CA LYS A 36 -28.99 1.10 24.40
C LYS A 36 -27.72 1.62 25.09
N MET A 37 -26.59 1.43 24.45
CA MET A 37 -25.29 1.82 24.99
C MET A 37 -25.05 3.31 24.80
N GLN A 38 -24.47 3.96 25.79
CA GLN A 38 -23.94 5.30 25.64
C GLN A 38 -22.65 5.19 24.79
N VAL A 39 -22.59 5.96 23.71
CA VAL A 39 -21.44 5.98 22.79
C VAL A 39 -20.79 7.35 22.88
N ASP A 40 -19.52 7.37 23.28
CA ASP A 40 -18.66 8.56 23.23
C ASP A 40 -17.66 8.40 22.08
N VAL A 41 -17.61 9.38 21.18
CA VAL A 41 -16.74 9.38 20.00
C VAL A 41 -15.51 10.26 20.25
N LEU A 42 -14.32 9.65 20.15
CA LEU A 42 -13.05 10.36 20.20
C LEU A 42 -12.73 10.91 18.81
N SER A 43 -13.07 12.18 18.56
CA SER A 43 -12.89 12.83 17.25
C SER A 43 -11.55 13.58 17.09
N ASN A 44 -10.81 13.76 18.18
CA ASN A 44 -9.55 14.51 18.14
C ASN A 44 -8.43 13.72 17.46
N ILE A 45 -7.89 14.26 16.38
CA ILE A 45 -6.75 13.70 15.66
C ILE A 45 -5.47 14.06 16.42
N THR A 46 -4.88 13.11 17.13
CA THR A 46 -3.69 13.33 17.97
C THR A 46 -2.40 12.83 17.37
N ARG A 47 -2.46 11.87 16.44
CA ARG A 47 -1.27 11.30 15.79
C ARG A 47 -0.61 12.27 14.82
N GLN A 48 -1.40 13.02 14.06
CA GLN A 48 -0.93 14.02 13.12
C GLN A 48 -0.63 15.32 13.85
N LYS A 49 0.63 15.74 13.82
CA LYS A 49 1.10 16.93 14.58
C LYS A 49 0.85 18.24 13.83
N THR A 50 0.90 18.22 12.49
CA THR A 50 0.74 19.40 11.65
C THR A 50 -0.66 19.49 11.07
N GLU A 51 -1.12 20.70 10.74
CA GLU A 51 -2.39 20.94 10.08
C GLU A 51 -2.45 20.26 8.70
N GLN A 52 -1.36 20.35 7.93
CA GLN A 52 -1.24 19.67 6.64
C GLN A 52 -1.44 18.15 6.72
N ALA A 53 -1.04 17.53 7.85
CA ALA A 53 -1.24 16.10 8.05
C ALA A 53 -2.62 15.76 8.61
N ARG A 54 -3.28 16.69 9.34
CA ARG A 54 -4.63 16.49 9.90
C ARG A 54 -5.74 16.64 8.87
N GLU A 55 -5.59 17.62 7.97
CA GLU A 55 -6.59 17.93 6.99
C GLU A 55 -7.00 16.73 6.10
N PRO A 56 -6.06 15.96 5.50
CA PRO A 56 -6.41 14.76 4.75
C PRO A 56 -7.12 13.70 5.58
N VAL A 57 -6.72 13.54 6.85
CA VAL A 57 -7.38 12.58 7.75
C VAL A 57 -8.82 13.00 8.02
N SER A 58 -9.06 14.30 8.28
CA SER A 58 -10.41 14.83 8.45
C SER A 58 -11.28 14.64 7.21
N LEU A 59 -10.71 14.84 6.02
CA LEU A 59 -11.40 14.60 4.75
C LEU A 59 -11.79 13.13 4.56
N ILE A 60 -10.87 12.21 4.90
CA ILE A 60 -11.13 10.76 4.85
C ILE A 60 -12.27 10.39 5.81
N MET A 61 -12.21 10.89 7.04
CA MET A 61 -13.26 10.64 8.04
C MET A 61 -14.62 11.21 7.62
N GLY A 62 -14.63 12.33 6.88
CA GLY A 62 -15.82 12.93 6.28
C GLY A 62 -16.28 12.28 4.97
N GLY A 63 -15.63 11.21 4.50
CA GLY A 63 -15.98 10.52 3.24
C GLY A 63 -15.42 11.18 1.98
N ASN A 64 -14.65 12.26 2.11
CA ASN A 64 -14.09 13.03 0.97
C ASN A 64 -12.73 12.45 0.52
N HIS A 65 -12.70 11.15 0.22
CA HIS A 65 -11.45 10.41 -0.09
C HIS A 65 -10.70 10.97 -1.30
N ALA A 66 -11.43 11.40 -2.35
CA ALA A 66 -10.82 11.93 -3.56
C ALA A 66 -10.06 13.24 -3.30
N GLU A 67 -10.61 14.11 -2.46
CA GLU A 67 -9.96 15.37 -2.09
C GLU A 67 -8.77 15.14 -1.17
N ALA A 68 -8.89 14.23 -0.22
CA ALA A 68 -7.79 13.83 0.64
C ALA A 68 -6.58 13.33 -0.18
N LEU A 69 -6.83 12.49 -1.18
CA LEU A 69 -5.79 12.00 -2.10
C LEU A 69 -5.18 13.14 -2.90
N ARG A 70 -5.95 14.07 -3.45
CA ARG A 70 -5.40 15.22 -4.20
C ARG A 70 -4.46 16.09 -3.36
N LYS A 71 -4.72 16.20 -2.06
CA LYS A 71 -3.90 17.00 -1.15
C LYS A 71 -2.62 16.30 -0.69
N THR A 72 -2.59 14.98 -0.73
CA THR A 72 -1.46 14.20 -0.20
C THR A 72 -0.68 13.42 -1.24
N ALA A 73 -1.30 13.09 -2.38
CA ALA A 73 -0.69 12.25 -3.38
C ALA A 73 0.06 13.07 -4.44
N ILE A 74 1.29 12.69 -4.70
CA ILE A 74 2.03 13.10 -5.90
C ILE A 74 1.71 12.08 -6.98
N GLU A 75 1.16 12.54 -8.10
CA GLU A 75 0.75 11.67 -9.19
C GLU A 75 1.84 11.55 -10.26
N PHE A 76 2.26 10.30 -10.53
CA PHE A 76 3.25 9.93 -11.55
C PHE A 76 2.62 9.12 -12.70
N SER A 77 1.39 9.46 -13.11
CA SER A 77 0.62 8.69 -14.10
C SER A 77 0.41 9.42 -15.43
N ALA A 78 1.23 10.44 -15.72
CA ALA A 78 1.05 11.27 -16.92
C ALA A 78 1.16 10.45 -18.23
N GLU A 79 2.14 9.56 -18.33
CA GLU A 79 2.34 8.70 -19.50
C GLU A 79 1.19 7.71 -19.68
N ARG A 80 0.72 7.10 -18.59
CA ARG A 80 -0.42 6.18 -18.62
C ARG A 80 -1.69 6.89 -19.09
N ARG A 81 -1.99 8.08 -18.54
CA ARG A 81 -3.16 8.87 -18.94
C ARG A 81 -3.11 9.29 -20.41
N GLY A 82 -1.93 9.68 -20.90
CA GLY A 82 -1.71 9.97 -22.31
C GLY A 82 -2.01 8.78 -23.21
N GLY A 83 -1.58 7.59 -22.81
CA GLY A 83 -1.86 6.33 -23.51
C GLY A 83 -3.36 5.97 -23.48
N GLU A 84 -4.02 6.11 -22.34
CA GLU A 84 -5.46 5.85 -22.18
C GLU A 84 -6.28 6.78 -23.07
N ALA A 85 -6.00 8.09 -23.07
CA ALA A 85 -6.68 9.09 -23.94
C ALA A 85 -6.52 8.79 -25.44
N LYS A 86 -5.33 8.34 -25.87
CA LYS A 86 -5.08 7.88 -27.24
C LYS A 86 -6.00 6.74 -27.63
N TRP A 87 -6.18 5.76 -26.74
CA TRP A 87 -7.01 4.60 -27.02
C TRP A 87 -8.50 4.89 -26.95
N GLU A 88 -8.95 5.79 -26.07
CA GLU A 88 -10.31 6.30 -26.05
C GLU A 88 -10.66 6.97 -27.36
N ALA A 89 -9.81 7.88 -27.87
CA ALA A 89 -9.98 8.51 -29.18
C ALA A 89 -9.98 7.52 -30.34
N THR A 90 -9.29 6.38 -30.22
CA THR A 90 -9.29 5.32 -31.22
C THR A 90 -10.60 4.53 -31.19
N LEU A 91 -11.12 4.23 -29.98
CA LEU A 91 -12.41 3.57 -29.77
C LEU A 91 -13.55 4.40 -30.39
N ASP A 92 -13.57 5.71 -30.14
CA ASP A 92 -14.59 6.63 -30.66
C ASP A 92 -14.63 6.62 -32.18
N LYS A 93 -13.45 6.65 -32.82
CA LYS A 93 -13.33 6.59 -34.29
C LYS A 93 -13.79 5.28 -34.90
N GLN A 94 -13.73 4.20 -34.15
CA GLN A 94 -14.04 2.82 -34.63
C GLN A 94 -15.39 2.28 -34.13
N GLY A 95 -16.27 3.14 -33.62
CA GLY A 95 -17.59 2.75 -33.13
C GLY A 95 -17.55 1.85 -31.91
N GLY A 96 -16.58 2.04 -31.03
CA GLY A 96 -16.49 1.39 -29.73
C GLY A 96 -15.86 -0.01 -29.71
N LYS A 97 -15.27 -0.48 -30.81
CA LYS A 97 -14.63 -1.82 -30.88
C LYS A 97 -13.18 -1.71 -31.38
N LEU A 98 -12.26 -2.33 -30.65
CA LEU A 98 -10.87 -2.55 -31.09
C LEU A 98 -10.72 -3.92 -31.69
N THR A 99 -9.87 -4.06 -32.69
CA THR A 99 -9.41 -5.36 -33.18
C THR A 99 -8.57 -6.06 -32.12
N GLN A 100 -8.43 -7.39 -32.21
CA GLN A 100 -7.60 -8.16 -31.27
C GLN A 100 -6.18 -7.61 -31.20
N ARG A 101 -5.56 -7.33 -32.34
CA ARG A 101 -4.20 -6.74 -32.43
C ARG A 101 -4.11 -5.40 -31.70
N GLN A 102 -5.09 -4.51 -31.87
CA GLN A 102 -5.13 -3.22 -31.18
C GLN A 102 -5.34 -3.37 -29.68
N THR A 103 -6.12 -4.36 -29.24
CA THR A 103 -6.32 -4.67 -27.83
C THR A 103 -5.02 -5.15 -27.18
N ASP A 104 -4.27 -6.02 -27.84
CA ASP A 104 -2.99 -6.51 -27.34
C ASP A 104 -1.96 -5.37 -27.30
N GLN A 105 -1.87 -4.55 -28.35
CA GLN A 105 -1.01 -3.37 -28.38
C GLN A 105 -1.36 -2.36 -27.25
N LYS A 106 -2.65 -2.08 -27.03
CA LYS A 106 -3.12 -1.24 -25.92
C LYS A 106 -2.64 -1.77 -24.57
N ARG A 107 -2.76 -3.09 -24.37
CA ARG A 107 -2.35 -3.75 -23.11
C ARG A 107 -0.85 -3.60 -22.88
N ASP A 108 -0.05 -3.78 -23.91
CA ASP A 108 1.41 -3.68 -23.80
C ASP A 108 1.84 -2.22 -23.53
N GLU A 109 1.31 -1.25 -24.26
CA GLU A 109 1.59 0.17 -24.02
C GLU A 109 1.22 0.63 -22.60
N ILE A 110 0.05 0.20 -22.08
CA ILE A 110 -0.36 0.49 -20.72
C ILE A 110 0.56 -0.17 -19.70
N LYS A 111 1.02 -1.38 -19.96
CA LYS A 111 1.96 -2.10 -19.09
C LYS A 111 3.31 -1.38 -19.03
N GLU A 112 3.84 -0.94 -20.18
CA GLU A 112 5.09 -0.19 -20.25
C GLU A 112 4.97 1.16 -19.52
N ALA A 113 3.89 1.91 -19.75
CA ALA A 113 3.62 3.16 -19.06
C ALA A 113 3.56 2.99 -17.54
N ARG A 114 2.90 1.93 -17.05
CA ARG A 114 2.87 1.61 -15.62
C ARG A 114 4.24 1.30 -15.05
N GLN A 115 5.09 0.62 -15.81
CA GLN A 115 6.47 0.34 -15.38
C GLN A 115 7.31 1.62 -15.32
N ALA A 116 7.14 2.54 -16.27
CA ALA A 116 7.81 3.84 -16.26
C ALA A 116 7.35 4.69 -15.06
N ASP A 117 6.03 4.78 -14.81
CA ASP A 117 5.46 5.46 -13.66
C ASP A 117 6.02 4.89 -12.34
N ASN A 118 6.03 3.56 -12.18
CA ASN A 118 6.58 2.90 -10.99
C ASN A 118 8.06 3.22 -10.78
N LYS A 119 8.85 3.23 -11.86
CA LYS A 119 10.27 3.59 -11.80
C LYS A 119 10.45 5.03 -11.36
N ALA A 120 9.64 5.95 -11.87
CA ALA A 120 9.67 7.36 -11.49
C ALA A 120 9.32 7.56 -10.01
N VAL A 121 8.27 6.88 -9.51
CA VAL A 121 7.87 6.88 -8.09
C VAL A 121 9.00 6.36 -7.21
N ILE A 122 9.60 5.22 -7.55
CA ILE A 122 10.70 4.62 -6.77
C ILE A 122 11.90 5.58 -6.72
N SER A 123 12.23 6.22 -7.84
CA SER A 123 13.32 7.18 -7.91
C SER A 123 13.06 8.42 -7.06
N ALA A 124 11.84 8.95 -7.10
CA ALA A 124 11.44 10.10 -6.29
C ALA A 124 11.50 9.78 -4.79
N ILE A 125 10.95 8.66 -4.36
CA ILE A 125 11.01 8.22 -2.96
C ILE A 125 12.47 8.05 -2.50
N ALA A 126 13.32 7.47 -3.33
CA ALA A 126 14.74 7.27 -2.99
C ALA A 126 15.48 8.61 -2.86
N SER A 127 15.22 9.55 -3.76
CA SER A 127 15.77 10.90 -3.72
C SER A 127 15.30 11.66 -2.48
N ASP A 128 13.99 11.68 -2.21
CA ASP A 128 13.40 12.37 -1.07
C ASP A 128 13.97 11.82 0.25
N TYR A 129 13.99 10.49 0.41
CA TYR A 129 14.57 9.84 1.58
C TYR A 129 16.07 10.12 1.72
N GLY A 130 16.81 10.09 0.61
CA GLY A 130 18.24 10.39 0.57
C GLY A 130 18.57 11.85 0.92
N ASN A 131 17.64 12.78 0.73
CA ASN A 131 17.80 14.19 1.07
C ASN A 131 17.50 14.51 2.54
N LEU A 132 16.88 13.60 3.27
CA LEU A 132 16.64 13.75 4.70
C LEU A 132 17.96 13.65 5.48
N SER A 133 18.09 14.38 6.58
CA SER A 133 19.17 14.18 7.53
C SER A 133 19.07 12.82 8.23
N LYS A 134 20.16 12.38 8.86
CA LYS A 134 20.19 11.09 9.57
C LYS A 134 19.16 11.05 10.72
N GLU A 135 18.97 12.17 11.40
CA GLU A 135 18.00 12.35 12.47
C GLU A 135 16.58 12.29 11.92
N GLN A 136 16.30 12.99 10.81
CA GLN A 136 14.99 12.97 10.17
C GLN A 136 14.62 11.58 9.67
N ARG A 137 15.57 10.80 9.14
CA ARG A 137 15.32 9.43 8.68
C ARG A 137 14.91 8.49 9.81
N ALA A 138 15.31 8.75 11.06
CA ALA A 138 14.90 7.94 12.21
C ALA A 138 13.38 8.03 12.48
N ASP A 139 12.76 9.14 12.08
CA ASP A 139 11.34 9.39 12.28
C ASP A 139 10.47 9.11 11.04
N VAL A 140 11.10 8.67 9.92
CA VAL A 140 10.40 8.43 8.65
C VAL A 140 10.35 6.95 8.33
N ALA A 141 9.15 6.44 8.07
CA ALA A 141 8.92 5.09 7.56
C ALA A 141 8.37 5.14 6.13
N VAL A 142 8.95 4.32 5.25
CA VAL A 142 8.42 4.12 3.88
C VAL A 142 7.57 2.85 3.88
N ILE A 143 6.29 3.00 3.56
CA ILE A 143 5.30 1.91 3.56
C ILE A 143 4.91 1.61 2.12
N THR A 144 4.87 0.33 1.76
CA THR A 144 4.49 -0.14 0.43
C THR A 144 3.49 -1.30 0.51
N ALA A 145 2.69 -1.47 -0.53
CA ALA A 145 1.68 -2.52 -0.58
C ALA A 145 2.28 -3.91 -0.87
N THR A 146 3.40 -3.98 -1.60
CA THR A 146 3.97 -5.26 -2.05
C THR A 146 5.42 -5.45 -1.60
N ASN A 147 5.83 -6.71 -1.45
CA ASN A 147 7.23 -7.06 -1.16
C ASN A 147 8.16 -6.70 -2.33
N ALA A 148 7.67 -6.74 -3.57
CA ALA A 148 8.45 -6.36 -4.74
C ALA A 148 8.81 -4.86 -4.71
N ASP A 149 7.83 -3.98 -4.43
CA ASP A 149 8.05 -2.54 -4.30
C ASP A 149 8.98 -2.23 -3.13
N ARG A 150 8.79 -2.89 -1.98
CA ARG A 150 9.68 -2.76 -0.83
C ARG A 150 11.14 -3.06 -1.20
N THR A 151 11.36 -4.14 -1.94
CA THR A 151 12.71 -4.54 -2.36
C THR A 151 13.30 -3.52 -3.34
N ALA A 152 12.51 -3.06 -4.31
CA ALA A 152 12.93 -2.09 -5.31
C ALA A 152 13.28 -0.73 -4.67
N ILE A 153 12.42 -0.23 -3.77
CA ILE A 153 12.64 1.03 -3.06
C ILE A 153 13.87 0.94 -2.15
N ASN A 154 14.01 -0.13 -1.38
CA ASN A 154 15.20 -0.34 -0.55
C ASN A 154 16.49 -0.36 -1.37
N LYS A 155 16.47 -1.01 -2.55
CA LYS A 155 17.62 -1.02 -3.46
C LYS A 155 17.95 0.38 -3.96
N ALA A 156 16.94 1.17 -4.33
CA ALA A 156 17.11 2.54 -4.82
C ALA A 156 17.62 3.47 -3.71
N ILE A 157 17.04 3.44 -2.51
CA ILE A 157 17.51 4.21 -1.35
C ILE A 157 18.97 3.86 -1.00
N ARG A 158 19.32 2.58 -0.98
CA ARG A 158 20.71 2.16 -0.71
C ARG A 158 21.69 2.66 -1.77
N ALA A 159 21.28 2.69 -3.04
CA ALA A 159 22.10 3.24 -4.12
C ALA A 159 22.31 4.73 -3.93
N GLU A 160 21.27 5.49 -3.59
CA GLU A 160 21.34 6.93 -3.31
C GLU A 160 22.26 7.24 -2.13
N LEU A 161 22.10 6.53 -1.00
CA LEU A 161 22.95 6.72 0.18
C LEU A 161 24.41 6.30 -0.05
N LYS A 162 24.67 5.30 -0.90
CA LYS A 162 26.01 4.94 -1.34
C LYS A 162 26.63 6.03 -2.22
N ALA A 163 25.86 6.61 -3.14
CA ALA A 163 26.32 7.71 -3.99
C ALA A 163 26.70 8.95 -3.17
N LYS A 164 25.99 9.21 -2.06
CA LYS A 164 26.29 10.28 -1.10
C LYS A 164 27.43 9.95 -0.13
N GLY A 165 27.97 8.74 -0.19
CA GLY A 165 29.05 8.30 0.72
C GLY A 165 28.61 7.99 2.15
N GLU A 166 27.30 7.96 2.42
CA GLU A 166 26.75 7.67 3.74
C GLU A 166 26.71 6.15 4.04
N LEU A 167 26.72 5.32 3.01
CA LEU A 167 26.86 3.87 3.14
C LEU A 167 28.13 3.38 2.48
N SER A 168 28.88 2.56 3.19
CA SER A 168 30.04 1.86 2.64
C SER A 168 29.61 0.86 1.56
N ARG A 169 30.56 0.44 0.71
CA ARG A 169 30.29 -0.56 -0.33
C ARG A 169 29.80 -1.90 0.22
N GLY A 170 30.13 -2.22 1.46
CA GLY A 170 29.78 -3.48 2.11
C GLY A 170 30.45 -4.69 1.45
N LYS A 171 30.23 -5.85 2.02
CA LYS A 171 30.56 -7.14 1.40
C LYS A 171 29.27 -7.80 0.91
N GLU A 172 29.33 -8.43 -0.25
CA GLU A 172 28.23 -9.28 -0.74
C GLU A 172 28.32 -10.64 -0.08
N PHE A 173 27.19 -11.11 0.42
CA PHE A 173 27.03 -12.45 0.97
C PHE A 173 25.85 -13.12 0.29
N GLU A 174 26.02 -14.35 -0.08
CA GLU A 174 24.90 -15.19 -0.48
C GLU A 174 24.12 -15.61 0.77
N VAL A 175 22.84 -15.28 0.81
CA VAL A 175 21.93 -15.65 1.90
C VAL A 175 20.76 -16.44 1.35
N LEU A 176 20.37 -17.48 2.07
CA LEU A 176 19.15 -18.20 1.77
C LEU A 176 17.96 -17.29 2.06
N THR A 177 17.14 -17.05 1.07
CA THR A 177 15.89 -16.29 1.22
C THR A 177 14.71 -17.25 1.29
N LYS A 178 13.77 -16.99 2.20
CA LYS A 178 12.55 -17.79 2.31
C LYS A 178 11.76 -17.67 1.00
N LYS A 179 11.45 -18.82 0.40
CA LYS A 179 10.58 -18.89 -0.77
C LYS A 179 9.14 -18.64 -0.32
N ASP A 180 8.46 -17.71 -0.97
CA ASP A 180 7.08 -17.35 -0.64
C ASP A 180 6.12 -18.33 -1.32
N ILE A 181 5.91 -19.48 -0.66
CA ILE A 181 5.01 -20.55 -1.10
C ILE A 181 3.98 -20.84 -0.02
N THR A 182 2.72 -21.04 -0.43
CA THR A 182 1.63 -21.40 0.47
C THR A 182 1.78 -22.83 0.99
N ASP A 183 1.09 -23.15 2.10
CA ASP A 183 1.13 -24.50 2.68
C ASP A 183 0.60 -25.59 1.70
N ALA A 184 -0.32 -25.24 0.84
CA ALA A 184 -0.77 -26.13 -0.23
C ALA A 184 0.34 -26.38 -1.26
N GLN A 185 1.06 -25.34 -1.65
CA GLN A 185 2.20 -25.44 -2.58
C GLN A 185 3.39 -26.18 -1.98
N LYS A 186 3.62 -26.10 -0.67
CA LYS A 186 4.67 -26.89 0.02
C LYS A 186 4.49 -28.39 -0.16
N LYS A 187 3.27 -28.87 -0.38
CA LYS A 187 2.94 -30.28 -0.60
C LYS A 187 3.11 -30.73 -2.05
N GLN A 188 3.43 -29.83 -2.97
CA GLN A 188 3.55 -30.11 -4.40
C GLN A 188 5.01 -30.08 -4.83
N VAL A 189 5.50 -31.16 -5.41
CA VAL A 189 6.87 -31.27 -5.92
C VAL A 189 7.18 -30.20 -6.97
N SER A 190 6.20 -29.84 -7.79
CA SER A 190 6.32 -28.79 -8.81
C SER A 190 6.62 -27.40 -8.26
N SER A 191 6.43 -27.16 -6.96
CA SER A 191 6.73 -25.90 -6.30
C SER A 191 8.22 -25.76 -5.95
N TYR A 192 9.00 -26.82 -6.08
CA TYR A 192 10.43 -26.83 -5.77
C TYR A 192 11.28 -26.90 -7.03
N GLN A 193 12.44 -26.27 -6.97
CA GLN A 193 13.42 -26.26 -8.04
C GLN A 193 14.75 -26.87 -7.54
N VAL A 194 15.55 -27.35 -8.48
CA VAL A 194 16.93 -27.80 -8.15
C VAL A 194 17.72 -26.64 -7.58
N GLY A 195 18.26 -26.80 -6.38
CA GLY A 195 18.95 -25.75 -5.61
C GLY A 195 18.13 -25.18 -4.44
N ASP A 196 16.84 -25.47 -4.34
CA ASP A 196 16.06 -25.11 -3.15
C ASP A 196 16.57 -25.87 -1.92
N VAL A 197 16.71 -25.16 -0.79
CA VAL A 197 17.11 -25.73 0.50
C VAL A 197 15.86 -25.92 1.36
N LEU A 198 15.63 -27.15 1.79
CA LEU A 198 14.53 -27.51 2.68
C LEU A 198 15.01 -27.51 4.13
N THR A 199 14.35 -26.75 4.99
CA THR A 199 14.57 -26.76 6.43
C THR A 199 13.40 -27.43 7.14
N LYS A 200 13.69 -28.33 8.06
CA LYS A 200 12.68 -28.92 8.94
C LYS A 200 12.49 -28.00 10.13
N GLU A 201 11.29 -27.50 10.34
CA GLU A 201 10.92 -26.87 11.60
C GLU A 201 10.79 -27.98 12.66
N ASN A 202 11.56 -27.84 13.74
CA ASN A 202 11.46 -28.72 14.91
C ASN A 202 10.29 -28.27 15.78
#